data_98c77d30ceca25ceda5fe8c11ef3933d
#
_entry.id   98c77d30ceca25ceda5fe8c11ef3933d
#
_cell.length_a   1.000
_cell.length_b   1.000
_cell.length_c   1.000
_cell.angle_alpha   90.00
_cell.angle_beta   90.00
_cell.angle_gamma   90.00
#
_symmetry.space_group_name_H-M   'P 1'
#
loop_
_entity.id
_entity.type
_entity.pdbx_description
1 polymer ?
#
loop_
_entity_poly.entity_id
_entity_poly.type
_entity_poly.pdbx_seq_one_letter_code
_entity_poly.pdbx_strand_id
1 'polypeptide(L)'
;HAEMMADTFVGGSETTTNALAAGMRLLIENKDVWHQLKSDLDLYMKTFVEEVLRLESPVQSLMRFCARDIELSGITVPGGAMINIRYAAANRDERVFDKPDSMDVCRKNAGDNIAFGYGTHFCPGAFLARKEMQVAFSRLLQRLTNIRLAEGKNDLTHWPNMVLRGLKELHITFDRRTDA
;
A
#
# COMPACT_ATOMS: atom_id res chain seq x y z
N HIS A 1 -21.10 20.17 -0.33
CA HIS A 1 -21.20 18.88 -1.07
C HIS A 1 -20.15 18.74 -2.16
N ALA A 2 -19.86 19.80 -2.96
CA ALA A 2 -18.87 19.74 -4.04
C ALA A 2 -17.44 19.50 -3.53
N GLU A 3 -17.04 20.18 -2.45
CA GLU A 3 -15.72 20.03 -1.82
C GLU A 3 -15.54 18.58 -1.31
N MET A 4 -16.51 18.04 -0.61
CA MET A 4 -16.45 16.65 -0.11
C MET A 4 -16.36 15.62 -1.24
N MET A 5 -17.01 15.87 -2.37
CA MET A 5 -16.88 15.02 -3.56
C MET A 5 -15.49 15.12 -4.19
N ALA A 6 -14.93 16.34 -4.25
CA ALA A 6 -13.58 16.56 -4.75
C ALA A 6 -12.54 15.87 -3.85
N ASP A 7 -12.65 16.01 -2.53
CA ASP A 7 -11.76 15.36 -1.57
C ASP A 7 -11.83 13.84 -1.66
N THR A 8 -13.05 13.28 -1.82
CA THR A 8 -13.25 11.84 -1.99
C THR A 8 -12.61 11.35 -3.30
N PHE A 9 -12.77 12.09 -4.38
CA PHE A 9 -12.19 11.74 -5.68
C PHE A 9 -10.65 11.79 -5.64
N VAL A 10 -10.08 12.86 -5.13
CA VAL A 10 -8.62 13.02 -4.99
C VAL A 10 -8.04 11.95 -4.07
N GLY A 11 -8.66 11.75 -2.90
CA GLY A 11 -8.19 10.76 -1.92
C GLY A 11 -8.24 9.31 -2.41
N GLY A 12 -9.24 8.97 -3.24
CA GLY A 12 -9.45 7.60 -3.72
C GLY A 12 -8.71 7.26 -5.02
N SER A 13 -8.43 8.24 -5.87
CA SER A 13 -7.87 8.00 -7.20
C SER A 13 -6.37 7.67 -7.15
N GLU A 14 -5.55 8.59 -6.69
CA GLU A 14 -4.09 8.48 -6.77
C GLU A 14 -3.53 7.42 -5.81
N THR A 15 -4.04 7.35 -4.59
CA THR A 15 -3.52 6.43 -3.57
C THR A 15 -3.74 4.97 -3.95
N THR A 16 -4.92 4.63 -4.44
CA THR A 16 -5.24 3.26 -4.87
C THR A 16 -4.48 2.89 -6.14
N THR A 17 -4.31 3.84 -7.08
CA THR A 17 -3.49 3.63 -8.28
C THR A 17 -2.04 3.33 -7.92
N ASN A 18 -1.45 4.11 -7.00
CA ASN A 18 -0.09 3.89 -6.52
C ASN A 18 0.04 2.52 -5.82
N ALA A 19 -0.96 2.13 -5.00
CA ALA A 19 -0.98 0.83 -4.36
C ALA A 19 -1.04 -0.33 -5.36
N LEU A 20 -1.85 -0.22 -6.41
CA LEU A 20 -1.99 -1.22 -7.46
C LEU A 20 -0.69 -1.37 -8.27
N ALA A 21 -0.07 -0.26 -8.66
CA ALA A 21 1.20 -0.28 -9.38
C ALA A 21 2.32 -0.90 -8.54
N ALA A 22 2.46 -0.46 -7.30
CA ALA A 22 3.45 -0.99 -6.37
C ALA A 22 3.22 -2.47 -6.07
N GLY A 23 1.98 -2.88 -5.84
CA GLY A 23 1.62 -4.28 -5.60
C GLY A 23 1.90 -5.17 -6.81
N MET A 24 1.67 -4.70 -8.03
CA MET A 24 2.01 -5.44 -9.25
C MET A 24 3.53 -5.59 -9.38
N ARG A 25 4.30 -4.53 -9.11
CA ARG A 25 5.77 -4.61 -9.08
C ARG A 25 6.25 -5.65 -8.06
N LEU A 26 5.79 -5.53 -6.82
CA LEU A 26 6.15 -6.47 -5.76
C LEU A 26 5.81 -7.92 -6.12
N LEU A 27 4.67 -8.14 -6.75
CA LEU A 27 4.25 -9.47 -7.19
C LEU A 27 5.17 -10.04 -8.29
N ILE A 28 5.59 -9.21 -9.25
CA ILE A 28 6.52 -9.63 -10.32
C ILE A 28 7.92 -9.96 -9.75
N GLU A 29 8.37 -9.17 -8.77
CA GLU A 29 9.68 -9.31 -8.12
C GLU A 29 9.73 -10.50 -7.14
N ASN A 30 8.58 -10.94 -6.58
CA ASN A 30 8.49 -12.02 -5.60
C ASN A 30 7.82 -13.28 -6.16
N LYS A 31 8.62 -14.12 -6.82
CA LYS A 31 8.12 -15.34 -7.49
C LYS A 31 7.41 -16.33 -6.56
N ASP A 32 7.86 -16.45 -5.32
CA ASP A 32 7.25 -17.35 -4.34
C ASP A 32 5.84 -16.88 -3.98
N VAL A 33 5.67 -15.57 -3.74
CA VAL A 33 4.35 -14.96 -3.51
C VAL A 33 3.45 -15.12 -4.74
N TRP A 34 3.99 -14.96 -5.93
CA TRP A 34 3.28 -15.23 -7.18
C TRP A 34 2.75 -16.67 -7.24
N HIS A 35 3.58 -17.67 -6.91
CA HIS A 35 3.19 -19.08 -6.91
C HIS A 35 2.13 -19.38 -5.83
N GLN A 36 2.28 -18.82 -4.64
CA GLN A 36 1.30 -18.95 -3.56
C GLN A 36 -0.06 -18.38 -3.97
N LEU A 37 -0.11 -17.15 -4.48
CA LEU A 37 -1.36 -16.55 -4.98
C LEU A 37 -2.00 -17.37 -6.10
N LYS A 38 -1.21 -17.93 -7.01
CA LYS A 38 -1.74 -18.78 -8.07
C LYS A 38 -2.26 -20.12 -7.57
N SER A 39 -1.73 -20.63 -6.48
CA SER A 39 -2.20 -21.91 -5.92
C SER A 39 -3.57 -21.76 -5.24
N ASP A 40 -3.83 -20.64 -4.57
CA ASP A 40 -5.11 -20.36 -3.92
C ASP A 40 -5.30 -18.84 -3.77
N LEU A 41 -6.02 -18.23 -4.72
CA LEU A 41 -6.31 -16.80 -4.71
C LEU A 41 -7.18 -16.39 -3.52
N ASP A 42 -8.14 -17.21 -3.13
CA ASP A 42 -9.09 -16.85 -2.08
C ASP A 42 -8.39 -16.85 -0.70
N LEU A 43 -7.47 -17.78 -0.51
CA LEU A 43 -6.68 -17.90 0.72
C LEU A 43 -5.70 -16.72 0.89
N TYR A 44 -4.96 -16.38 -0.14
CA TYR A 44 -3.82 -15.47 -0.01
C TYR A 44 -4.10 -14.02 -0.40
N MET A 45 -5.14 -13.73 -1.20
CA MET A 45 -5.38 -12.40 -1.77
C MET A 45 -5.57 -11.32 -0.71
N LYS A 46 -6.29 -11.62 0.37
CA LYS A 46 -6.53 -10.65 1.43
C LYS A 46 -5.21 -10.24 2.11
N THR A 47 -4.38 -11.21 2.48
CA THR A 47 -3.10 -10.95 3.13
C THR A 47 -2.11 -10.28 2.18
N PHE A 48 -2.11 -10.66 0.89
CA PHE A 48 -1.32 -10.00 -0.14
C PHE A 48 -1.62 -8.49 -0.21
N VAL A 49 -2.89 -8.11 -0.24
CA VAL A 49 -3.30 -6.70 -0.26
C VAL A 49 -2.83 -5.96 1.01
N GLU A 50 -2.96 -6.56 2.19
CA GLU A 50 -2.45 -5.96 3.42
C GLU A 50 -0.92 -5.82 3.42
N GLU A 51 -0.18 -6.79 2.89
CA GLU A 51 1.28 -6.72 2.76
C GLU A 51 1.73 -5.66 1.74
N VAL A 52 1.00 -5.48 0.63
CA VAL A 52 1.25 -4.37 -0.30
C VAL A 52 1.07 -3.03 0.43
N LEU A 53 -0.03 -2.85 1.15
CA LEU A 53 -0.32 -1.64 1.91
C LEU A 53 0.73 -1.39 3.00
N ARG A 54 1.16 -2.43 3.69
CA ARG A 54 2.21 -2.35 4.72
C ARG A 54 3.55 -1.94 4.13
N LEU A 55 4.00 -2.61 3.09
CA LEU A 55 5.33 -2.42 2.51
C LEU A 55 5.45 -1.11 1.72
N GLU A 56 4.44 -0.75 0.95
CA GLU A 56 4.51 0.41 0.07
C GLU A 56 3.85 1.66 0.64
N SER A 57 2.84 1.50 1.51
CA SER A 57 2.16 2.62 2.18
C SER A 57 2.00 3.81 1.24
N PRO A 58 1.00 3.84 0.35
CA PRO A 58 0.86 4.93 -0.65
C PRO A 58 0.89 6.33 -0.04
N VAL A 59 0.37 6.47 1.18
CA VAL A 59 0.59 7.64 2.03
C VAL A 59 1.70 7.33 3.02
N GLN A 60 2.85 7.98 2.85
CA GLN A 60 4.05 7.74 3.66
C GLN A 60 3.98 8.38 5.03
N SER A 61 3.38 9.57 5.09
CA SER A 61 3.28 10.32 6.33
C SER A 61 2.21 11.41 6.26
N LEU A 62 1.72 11.81 7.41
CA LEU A 62 0.86 12.98 7.57
C LEU A 62 1.27 13.81 8.79
N MET A 63 1.05 15.12 8.68
CA MET A 63 1.37 16.07 9.75
C MET A 63 0.23 16.19 10.75
N ARG A 64 0.59 16.49 12.00
CA ARG A 64 -0.30 16.89 13.08
C ARG A 64 0.26 18.11 13.79
N PHE A 65 -0.63 18.96 14.24
CA PHE A 65 -0.30 20.08 15.13
C PHE A 65 -0.50 19.63 16.57
N CYS A 66 0.50 19.86 17.42
CA CYS A 66 0.40 19.64 18.84
C CYS A 66 -0.40 20.79 19.48
N ALA A 67 -1.61 20.54 19.94
CA ALA A 67 -2.47 21.61 20.48
C ALA A 67 -2.01 22.10 21.87
N ARG A 68 -1.23 21.30 22.60
CA ARG A 68 -0.69 21.58 23.94
C ARG A 68 0.56 20.72 24.14
N ASP A 69 1.33 21.01 25.16
CA ASP A 69 2.45 20.15 25.55
C ASP A 69 1.98 18.72 25.79
N ILE A 70 2.66 17.76 25.19
CA ILE A 70 2.43 16.33 25.38
C ILE A 70 3.74 15.62 25.63
N GLU A 71 3.67 14.50 26.32
CA GLU A 71 4.82 13.61 26.50
C GLU A 71 4.69 12.39 25.59
N LEU A 72 5.74 12.13 24.77
CA LEU A 72 5.84 10.97 23.90
C LEU A 72 7.14 10.23 24.21
N SER A 73 7.04 9.02 24.77
CA SER A 73 8.18 8.16 25.08
C SER A 73 9.27 8.87 25.91
N GLY A 74 8.88 9.67 26.92
CA GLY A 74 9.79 10.42 27.78
C GLY A 74 10.33 11.71 27.19
N ILE A 75 9.81 12.16 26.02
CA ILE A 75 10.18 13.43 25.38
C ILE A 75 8.98 14.36 25.40
N THR A 76 9.16 15.56 25.95
CA THR A 76 8.13 16.60 25.89
C THR A 76 8.09 17.25 24.50
N VAL A 77 6.95 17.15 23.83
CA VAL A 77 6.68 17.84 22.58
C VAL A 77 5.85 19.09 22.90
N PRO A 78 6.37 20.30 22.62
CA PRO A 78 5.68 21.51 23.00
C PRO A 78 4.42 21.76 22.17
N GLY A 79 3.45 22.45 22.77
CA GLY A 79 2.28 22.98 22.07
C GLY A 79 2.72 23.89 20.90
N GLY A 80 2.02 23.80 19.78
CA GLY A 80 2.38 24.49 18.55
C GLY A 80 3.40 23.76 17.67
N ALA A 81 4.04 22.68 18.17
CA ALA A 81 4.94 21.89 17.36
C ALA A 81 4.21 21.10 16.26
N MET A 82 4.88 20.97 15.12
CA MET A 82 4.41 20.11 14.03
C MET A 82 5.03 18.71 14.17
N ILE A 83 4.18 17.69 14.21
CA ILE A 83 4.55 16.28 14.33
C ILE A 83 4.33 15.59 12.99
N ASN A 84 5.35 14.94 12.44
CA ASN A 84 5.22 14.09 11.25
C ASN A 84 5.01 12.64 11.67
N ILE A 85 3.80 12.11 11.46
CA ILE A 85 3.49 10.69 11.69
C ILE A 85 3.92 9.91 10.45
N ARG A 86 4.94 9.05 10.61
CA ARG A 86 5.55 8.28 9.54
C ARG A 86 4.94 6.87 9.45
N TYR A 87 3.83 6.73 8.72
CA TYR A 87 3.12 5.44 8.54
C TYR A 87 4.01 4.37 7.93
N ALA A 88 4.76 4.71 6.88
CA ALA A 88 5.65 3.78 6.22
C ALA A 88 6.75 3.23 7.15
N ALA A 89 7.27 4.06 8.05
CA ALA A 89 8.24 3.61 9.04
C ALA A 89 7.60 2.69 10.09
N ALA A 90 6.42 3.07 10.59
CA ALA A 90 5.69 2.24 11.56
C ALA A 90 5.28 0.87 10.98
N ASN A 91 4.93 0.81 9.69
CA ASN A 91 4.60 -0.42 8.99
C ASN A 91 5.82 -1.34 8.74
N ARG A 92 7.02 -0.87 9.07
CA ARG A 92 8.28 -1.63 9.02
C ARG A 92 8.97 -1.73 10.38
N ASP A 93 8.24 -1.48 11.45
CA ASP A 93 8.77 -1.60 12.81
C ASP A 93 8.97 -3.09 13.16
N GLU A 94 10.23 -3.49 13.40
CA GLU A 94 10.61 -4.86 13.73
C GLU A 94 10.03 -5.34 15.07
N ARG A 95 9.62 -4.41 15.93
CA ARG A 95 8.96 -4.73 17.21
C ARG A 95 7.52 -5.23 16.99
N VAL A 96 6.94 -4.95 15.81
CA VAL A 96 5.57 -5.33 15.44
C VAL A 96 5.58 -6.40 14.34
N PHE A 97 6.44 -6.22 13.34
CA PHE A 97 6.48 -7.10 12.16
C PHE A 97 7.81 -7.86 12.09
N ASP A 98 7.77 -9.17 12.27
CA ASP A 98 8.96 -10.01 12.01
C ASP A 98 9.38 -9.89 10.55
N LYS A 99 10.71 -9.76 10.29
CA LYS A 99 11.26 -9.55 8.94
C LYS A 99 10.49 -8.47 8.17
N PRO A 100 10.47 -7.21 8.66
CA PRO A 100 9.54 -6.17 8.22
C PRO A 100 9.69 -5.80 6.74
N ASP A 101 10.85 -6.03 6.13
CA ASP A 101 11.11 -5.72 4.72
C ASP A 101 10.71 -6.85 3.76
N SER A 102 10.36 -8.01 4.28
CA SER A 102 9.95 -9.16 3.49
C SER A 102 8.44 -9.19 3.30
N MET A 103 7.99 -9.46 2.06
CA MET A 103 6.60 -9.74 1.77
C MET A 103 6.26 -11.19 2.18
N ASP A 104 5.21 -11.34 2.99
CA ASP A 104 4.74 -12.65 3.46
C ASP A 104 3.22 -12.73 3.43
N VAL A 105 2.67 -13.44 2.44
CA VAL A 105 1.22 -13.61 2.28
C VAL A 105 0.59 -14.56 3.31
N CYS A 106 1.41 -15.16 4.18
CA CYS A 106 0.97 -15.95 5.33
C CYS A 106 1.07 -15.17 6.65
N ARG A 107 1.51 -13.91 6.62
CA ARG A 107 1.68 -13.07 7.80
C ARG A 107 0.36 -12.89 8.54
N LYS A 108 0.32 -13.34 9.80
CA LYS A 108 -0.89 -13.31 10.62
C LYS A 108 -1.33 -11.90 10.99
N ASN A 109 -0.38 -11.01 11.21
CA ASN A 109 -0.61 -9.62 11.62
C ASN A 109 -0.43 -8.61 10.47
N ALA A 110 -0.54 -9.00 9.21
CA ALA A 110 -0.48 -8.08 8.08
C ALA A 110 -1.51 -6.95 8.18
N GLY A 111 -2.69 -7.24 8.75
CA GLY A 111 -3.76 -6.27 8.97
C GLY A 111 -3.51 -5.25 10.08
N ASP A 112 -2.46 -5.41 10.89
CA ASP A 112 -2.08 -4.44 11.93
C ASP A 112 -1.33 -3.23 11.34
N ASN A 113 -1.14 -3.19 10.02
CA ASN A 113 -0.55 -2.04 9.35
C ASN A 113 -1.43 -0.79 9.52
N ILE A 114 -0.79 0.35 9.57
CA ILE A 114 -1.44 1.66 9.73
C ILE A 114 -1.41 2.50 8.43
N ALA A 115 -1.37 1.86 7.25
CA ALA A 115 -1.38 2.56 5.96
C ALA A 115 -2.59 3.47 5.76
N PHE A 116 -3.72 3.16 6.42
CA PHE A 116 -4.93 3.96 6.42
C PHE A 116 -5.05 4.90 7.64
N GLY A 117 -3.98 5.08 8.40
CA GLY A 117 -3.98 5.83 9.65
C GLY A 117 -4.64 5.08 10.80
N TYR A 118 -4.96 5.81 11.88
CA TYR A 118 -5.56 5.27 13.08
C TYR A 118 -6.42 6.32 13.81
N GLY A 119 -7.41 5.88 14.59
CA GLY A 119 -8.25 6.74 15.43
C GLY A 119 -9.27 7.55 14.64
N THR A 120 -9.56 8.78 15.10
CA THR A 120 -10.64 9.64 14.56
C THR A 120 -10.46 9.96 13.06
N HIS A 121 -9.23 10.01 12.59
CA HIS A 121 -8.89 10.26 11.18
C HIS A 121 -8.57 9.00 10.38
N PHE A 122 -9.03 7.83 10.83
CA PHE A 122 -8.93 6.61 10.03
C PHE A 122 -9.58 6.82 8.66
N CYS A 123 -8.94 6.35 7.61
CA CYS A 123 -9.40 6.56 6.23
C CYS A 123 -10.83 6.03 6.00
N PRO A 124 -11.79 6.87 5.60
CA PRO A 124 -13.16 6.43 5.34
C PRO A 124 -13.25 5.50 4.12
N GLY A 125 -12.29 5.60 3.17
CA GLY A 125 -12.19 4.76 1.97
C GLY A 125 -11.46 3.44 2.16
N ALA A 126 -10.99 3.10 3.37
CA ALA A 126 -10.14 1.94 3.62
C ALA A 126 -10.76 0.60 3.18
N PHE A 127 -12.07 0.44 3.36
CA PHE A 127 -12.79 -0.76 2.93
C PHE A 127 -12.87 -0.83 1.40
N LEU A 128 -13.21 0.29 0.76
CA LEU A 128 -13.32 0.37 -0.71
C LEU A 128 -11.96 0.09 -1.37
N ALA A 129 -10.91 0.77 -0.94
CA ALA A 129 -9.57 0.59 -1.49
C ALA A 129 -9.09 -0.87 -1.40
N ARG A 130 -9.27 -1.52 -0.24
CA ARG A 130 -8.97 -2.95 -0.09
C ARG A 130 -9.75 -3.82 -1.07
N LYS A 131 -11.04 -3.52 -1.24
CA LYS A 131 -11.90 -4.29 -2.16
C LYS A 131 -11.50 -4.08 -3.61
N GLU A 132 -11.21 -2.85 -4.00
CA GLU A 132 -10.71 -2.51 -5.34
C GLU A 132 -9.41 -3.27 -5.65
N MET A 133 -8.45 -3.24 -4.73
CA MET A 133 -7.17 -3.97 -4.89
C MET A 133 -7.40 -5.48 -5.03
N GLN A 134 -8.22 -6.08 -4.15
CA GLN A 134 -8.54 -7.51 -4.22
C GLN A 134 -9.17 -7.89 -5.56
N VAL A 135 -10.16 -7.13 -6.02
CA VAL A 135 -10.85 -7.38 -7.28
C VAL A 135 -9.89 -7.20 -8.46
N ALA A 136 -9.10 -6.12 -8.47
CA ALA A 136 -8.16 -5.84 -9.54
C ALA A 136 -7.11 -6.94 -9.68
N PHE A 137 -6.41 -7.31 -8.61
CA PHE A 137 -5.40 -8.36 -8.65
C PHE A 137 -6.01 -9.72 -8.99
N SER A 138 -7.16 -10.08 -8.40
CA SER A 138 -7.83 -11.34 -8.73
C SER A 138 -8.18 -11.41 -10.22
N ARG A 139 -8.74 -10.34 -10.78
CA ARG A 139 -9.10 -10.30 -12.21
C ARG A 139 -7.88 -10.33 -13.13
N LEU A 140 -6.82 -9.59 -12.78
CA LEU A 140 -5.58 -9.61 -13.56
C LEU A 140 -4.96 -11.01 -13.57
N LEU A 141 -4.82 -11.65 -12.40
CA LEU A 141 -4.21 -12.98 -12.28
C LEU A 141 -5.05 -14.11 -12.89
N GLN A 142 -6.38 -13.94 -12.95
CA GLN A 142 -7.27 -14.88 -13.64
C GLN A 142 -7.17 -14.77 -15.17
N ARG A 143 -6.97 -13.56 -15.72
CA ARG A 143 -7.03 -13.29 -17.16
C ARG A 143 -5.67 -13.26 -17.83
N LEU A 144 -4.61 -12.98 -17.07
CA LEU A 144 -3.27 -12.77 -17.61
C LEU A 144 -2.30 -13.84 -17.09
N THR A 145 -1.35 -14.18 -17.95
CA THR A 145 -0.22 -15.06 -17.62
C THR A 145 1.08 -14.41 -18.08
N ASN A 146 2.21 -14.94 -17.60
CA ASN A 146 3.53 -14.46 -17.98
C ASN A 146 3.70 -12.95 -17.79
N ILE A 147 3.08 -12.39 -16.72
CA ILE A 147 3.21 -10.98 -16.41
C ILE A 147 4.65 -10.70 -15.98
N ARG A 148 5.30 -9.74 -16.63
CA ARG A 148 6.68 -9.35 -16.37
C ARG A 148 6.89 -7.87 -16.67
N LEU A 149 7.93 -7.27 -16.12
CA LEU A 149 8.30 -5.90 -16.46
C LEU A 149 8.67 -5.82 -17.95
N ALA A 150 8.24 -4.76 -18.62
CA ALA A 150 8.65 -4.50 -19.98
C ALA A 150 10.11 -4.03 -19.98
N GLU A 151 10.98 -4.78 -20.65
CA GLU A 151 12.41 -4.52 -20.67
C GLU A 151 12.72 -3.15 -21.28
N GLY A 152 13.58 -2.39 -20.61
CA GLY A 152 14.04 -1.06 -21.05
C GLY A 152 12.99 0.04 -21.06
N LYS A 153 11.78 -0.21 -20.52
CA LYS A 153 10.68 0.77 -20.55
C LYS A 153 10.29 1.35 -19.19
N ASN A 154 10.95 0.92 -18.11
CA ASN A 154 10.53 1.29 -16.77
C ASN A 154 11.51 2.26 -16.10
N ASP A 155 10.97 3.35 -15.54
CA ASP A 155 11.60 4.10 -14.46
C ASP A 155 10.87 3.73 -13.15
N LEU A 156 11.40 2.73 -12.45
CA LEU A 156 10.85 2.24 -11.18
C LEU A 156 11.22 3.14 -9.99
N THR A 157 11.81 4.30 -10.22
CA THR A 157 11.99 5.30 -9.17
C THR A 157 10.64 5.94 -8.81
N HIS A 158 10.60 6.60 -7.67
CA HIS A 158 9.39 7.24 -7.19
C HIS A 158 9.42 8.73 -7.48
N TRP A 159 8.23 9.32 -7.65
CA TRP A 159 8.12 10.77 -7.67
C TRP A 159 8.62 11.36 -6.35
N PRO A 160 9.43 12.43 -6.36
CA PRO A 160 9.89 13.08 -5.15
C PRO A 160 8.71 13.75 -4.44
N ASN A 161 8.19 13.09 -3.40
CA ASN A 161 7.06 13.58 -2.62
C ASN A 161 7.23 13.15 -1.15
N MET A 162 6.95 14.06 -0.21
CA MET A 162 7.08 13.78 1.23
C MET A 162 5.89 13.00 1.80
N VAL A 163 4.75 13.06 1.13
CA VAL A 163 3.48 12.50 1.60
C VAL A 163 3.11 11.23 0.84
N LEU A 164 3.20 11.26 -0.49
CA LEU A 164 2.77 10.17 -1.35
C LEU A 164 3.96 9.38 -1.91
N ARG A 165 3.75 8.09 -2.11
CA ARG A 165 4.71 7.20 -2.76
C ARG A 165 4.06 6.59 -4.00
N GLY A 166 4.45 7.06 -5.16
CA GLY A 166 4.01 6.55 -6.46
C GLY A 166 5.20 6.27 -7.36
N LEU A 167 5.17 5.16 -8.07
CA LEU A 167 6.12 4.86 -9.14
C LEU A 167 5.95 5.87 -10.27
N LYS A 168 7.04 6.27 -10.90
CA LYS A 168 6.98 7.14 -12.09
C LYS A 168 6.36 6.40 -13.25
N GLU A 169 6.75 5.15 -13.44
CA GLU A 169 6.28 4.31 -14.53
C GLU A 169 6.22 2.85 -14.10
N LEU A 170 5.25 2.12 -14.61
CA LEU A 170 5.18 0.67 -14.54
C LEU A 170 4.60 0.12 -15.85
N HIS A 171 5.47 -0.25 -16.76
CA HIS A 171 5.12 -0.94 -18.00
C HIS A 171 5.30 -2.43 -17.84
N ILE A 172 4.28 -3.20 -18.13
CA ILE A 172 4.29 -4.66 -18.05
C ILE A 172 3.99 -5.27 -19.41
N THR A 173 4.49 -6.47 -19.62
CA THR A 173 4.08 -7.36 -20.73
C THR A 173 3.42 -8.59 -20.15
N PHE A 174 2.49 -9.17 -20.87
CA PHE A 174 1.71 -10.32 -20.44
C PHE A 174 1.13 -11.09 -21.63
N ASP A 175 0.73 -12.32 -21.38
CA ASP A 175 -0.09 -13.12 -22.29
C ASP A 175 -1.52 -13.20 -21.78
N ARG A 176 -2.50 -13.22 -22.67
CA ARG A 176 -3.92 -13.43 -22.29
C ARG A 176 -4.18 -14.93 -22.12
N ARG A 177 -4.93 -15.30 -21.11
CA ARG A 177 -5.46 -16.65 -21.03
C ARG A 177 -6.55 -16.83 -22.09
N THR A 178 -6.45 -17.89 -22.86
CA THR A 178 -7.43 -18.26 -23.90
C THR A 178 -8.65 -18.99 -23.33
N ASP A 179 -8.56 -19.50 -22.09
CA ASP A 179 -9.54 -20.40 -21.47
C ASP A 179 -10.28 -19.74 -20.28
N ALA A 180 -10.38 -18.39 -20.24
CA ALA A 180 -11.03 -17.64 -19.14
C ALA A 180 -12.28 -16.91 -19.59
#